data_16c06d06168fd316b664106bbf227ce7
#
_entry.id   16c06d06168fd316b664106bbf227ce7
#
_cell.length_a   1.000
_cell.length_b   1.000
_cell.length_c   1.000
_cell.angle_alpha   90.00
_cell.angle_beta   90.00
_cell.angle_gamma   90.00
#
_symmetry.space_group_name_H-M   'P 1'
#
loop_
_entity.id
_entity.type
_entity.pdbx_description
1 polymer ?
#
loop_
_entity_poly.entity_id
_entity_poly.type
_entity_poly.pdbx_seq_one_letter_code
_entity_poly.pdbx_strand_id
1 'polypeptide(L)'
;SINISMAQYSVLWTINGIMILVAQPLIKPILYLLKGNLKKQMFVGIIIFMLSFFVTSFAENFTIFVVGMIILTFGEMFVWPAVPTIANQLAPDGKQGQYQGFVNSAATVGKAFGPFLGGVLVDAFNMRMMFIGMMVLLVFALILLMVFKENNTQPKKIDA
;
A
#
# COMPACT_ATOMS: atom_id res chain seq x y z
N SER A 1 -12.36 -13.80 19.59
CA SER A 1 -12.28 -13.88 18.12
C SER A 1 -13.49 -13.18 17.52
N ILE A 2 -13.26 -12.19 16.66
CA ILE A 2 -14.36 -11.49 15.97
C ILE A 2 -14.77 -12.38 14.80
N ASN A 3 -15.99 -12.93 14.86
CA ASN A 3 -16.55 -13.68 13.74
C ASN A 3 -17.05 -12.70 12.66
N ILE A 4 -16.20 -12.40 11.68
CA ILE A 4 -16.60 -11.64 10.49
C ILE A 4 -17.25 -12.61 9.50
N SER A 5 -18.51 -12.36 9.15
CA SER A 5 -19.21 -13.14 8.14
C SER A 5 -18.64 -12.88 6.74
N MET A 6 -18.85 -13.82 5.81
CA MET A 6 -18.44 -13.64 4.40
C MET A 6 -19.09 -12.40 3.76
N ALA A 7 -20.33 -12.08 4.15
CA ALA A 7 -21.01 -10.87 3.70
C ALA A 7 -20.32 -9.61 4.21
N GLN A 8 -19.92 -9.55 5.47
CA GLN A 8 -19.17 -8.43 6.03
C GLN A 8 -17.78 -8.27 5.36
N TYR A 9 -17.10 -9.38 5.08
CA TYR A 9 -15.84 -9.36 4.34
C TYR A 9 -16.04 -8.77 2.93
N SER A 10 -17.09 -9.18 2.23
CA SER A 10 -17.42 -8.64 0.90
C SER A 10 -17.73 -7.14 0.94
N VAL A 11 -18.41 -6.66 2.00
CA VAL A 11 -18.69 -5.24 2.22
C VAL A 11 -17.39 -4.44 2.36
N LEU A 12 -16.38 -4.94 3.08
CA LEU A 12 -15.08 -4.27 3.21
C LEU A 12 -14.42 -4.04 1.85
N TRP A 13 -14.40 -5.05 0.99
CA TRP A 13 -13.83 -4.92 -0.36
C TRP A 13 -14.65 -4.02 -1.28
N THR A 14 -15.97 -4.02 -1.12
CA THR A 14 -16.86 -3.10 -1.85
C THR A 14 -16.59 -1.66 -1.46
N ILE A 15 -16.45 -1.37 -0.16
CA ILE A 15 -16.08 -0.04 0.35
C ILE A 15 -14.73 0.39 -0.23
N ASN A 16 -13.72 -0.49 -0.21
CA ASN A 16 -12.41 -0.21 -0.78
C ASN A 16 -12.51 0.17 -2.27
N GLY A 17 -13.21 -0.62 -3.08
CA GLY A 17 -13.38 -0.35 -4.50
C GLY A 17 -14.10 0.98 -4.79
N ILE A 18 -15.20 1.25 -4.09
CA ILE A 18 -15.94 2.51 -4.24
C ILE A 18 -15.07 3.70 -3.82
N MET A 19 -14.35 3.58 -2.71
CA MET A 19 -13.47 4.65 -2.23
C MET A 19 -12.36 4.97 -3.24
N ILE A 20 -11.74 3.96 -3.86
CA ILE A 20 -10.72 4.18 -4.89
C ILE A 20 -11.32 5.02 -6.04
N LEU A 21 -12.52 4.70 -6.51
CA LEU A 21 -13.16 5.43 -7.60
C LEU A 21 -13.51 6.87 -7.22
N VAL A 22 -14.12 7.07 -6.05
CA VAL A 22 -14.63 8.37 -5.61
C VAL A 22 -13.52 9.29 -5.11
N ALA A 23 -12.53 8.75 -4.42
CA ALA A 23 -11.49 9.56 -3.80
C ALA A 23 -10.30 9.84 -4.72
N GLN A 24 -10.14 9.13 -5.84
CA GLN A 24 -9.06 9.44 -6.82
C GLN A 24 -9.01 10.91 -7.26
N PRO A 25 -10.12 11.57 -7.63
CA PRO A 25 -10.08 12.97 -8.01
C PRO A 25 -9.70 13.89 -6.83
N LEU A 26 -10.00 13.50 -5.59
CA LEU A 26 -9.64 14.27 -4.38
C LEU A 26 -8.15 14.14 -4.03
N ILE A 27 -7.55 13.01 -4.32
CA ILE A 27 -6.13 12.76 -4.01
C ILE A 27 -5.19 13.40 -5.03
N LYS A 28 -5.60 13.52 -6.29
CA LYS A 28 -4.77 14.17 -7.33
C LYS A 28 -4.16 15.51 -6.91
N PRO A 29 -4.93 16.50 -6.37
CA PRO A 29 -4.36 17.75 -5.92
C PRO A 29 -3.36 17.59 -4.76
N ILE A 30 -3.60 16.62 -3.86
CA ILE A 30 -2.68 16.33 -2.75
C ILE A 30 -1.37 15.75 -3.28
N LEU A 31 -1.43 14.84 -4.26
CA LEU A 31 -0.25 14.31 -4.94
C LEU A 31 0.53 15.42 -5.65
N TYR A 32 -0.17 16.39 -6.23
CA TYR A 32 0.45 17.55 -6.85
C TYR A 32 1.18 18.44 -5.84
N LEU A 33 0.62 18.62 -4.63
CA LEU A 33 1.27 19.34 -3.53
C LEU A 33 2.58 18.67 -3.06
N LEU A 34 2.72 17.38 -3.23
CA LEU A 34 3.97 16.66 -2.96
C LEU A 34 5.06 16.92 -4.03
N LYS A 35 4.78 17.84 -4.99
CA LYS A 35 5.71 18.30 -6.05
C LYS A 35 6.33 17.15 -6.86
N GLY A 36 5.58 16.09 -7.11
CA GLY A 36 6.04 14.93 -7.85
C GLY A 36 7.15 14.11 -7.17
N ASN A 37 7.45 14.36 -5.89
CA ASN A 37 8.42 13.57 -5.13
C ASN A 37 7.79 12.23 -4.73
N LEU A 38 8.05 11.21 -5.54
CA LEU A 38 7.51 9.86 -5.39
C LEU A 38 7.93 9.21 -4.07
N LYS A 39 9.15 9.50 -3.62
CA LYS A 39 9.66 9.01 -2.33
C LYS A 39 8.83 9.55 -1.16
N LYS A 40 8.51 10.85 -1.15
CA LYS A 40 7.62 11.44 -0.13
C LYS A 40 6.21 10.88 -0.21
N GLN A 41 5.71 10.67 -1.43
CA GLN A 41 4.40 10.06 -1.65
C GLN A 41 4.33 8.65 -1.07
N MET A 42 5.31 7.80 -1.34
CA MET A 42 5.39 6.45 -0.76
C MET A 42 5.56 6.50 0.76
N PHE A 43 6.38 7.41 1.27
CA PHE A 43 6.56 7.59 2.71
C PHE A 43 5.24 7.88 3.42
N VAL A 44 4.47 8.85 2.91
CA VAL A 44 3.14 9.18 3.44
C VAL A 44 2.21 7.97 3.38
N GLY A 45 2.18 7.25 2.26
CA GLY A 45 1.35 6.06 2.09
C GLY A 45 1.69 4.94 3.08
N ILE A 46 2.97 4.67 3.33
CA ILE A 46 3.42 3.66 4.30
C ILE A 46 3.02 4.07 5.74
N ILE A 47 3.14 5.35 6.10
CA ILE A 47 2.69 5.84 7.41
C ILE A 47 1.18 5.64 7.57
N ILE A 48 0.40 5.91 6.54
CA ILE A 48 -1.06 5.66 6.55
C ILE A 48 -1.35 4.16 6.71
N PHE A 49 -0.61 3.27 6.05
CA PHE A 49 -0.74 1.82 6.25
C PHE A 49 -0.42 1.40 7.69
N MET A 50 0.64 1.94 8.29
CA MET A 50 0.96 1.67 9.69
C MET A 50 -0.17 2.13 10.63
N LEU A 51 -0.74 3.30 10.39
CA LEU A 51 -1.89 3.80 11.14
C LEU A 51 -3.11 2.88 10.98
N SER A 52 -3.40 2.41 9.77
CA SER A 52 -4.47 1.45 9.52
C SER A 52 -4.29 0.16 10.32
N PHE A 53 -3.11 -0.45 10.26
CA PHE A 53 -2.82 -1.68 11.00
C PHE A 53 -2.82 -1.46 12.51
N PHE A 54 -2.34 -0.31 12.98
CA PHE A 54 -2.44 0.06 14.37
C PHE A 54 -3.90 0.11 14.83
N VAL A 55 -4.77 0.84 14.13
CA VAL A 55 -6.20 0.92 14.44
C VAL A 55 -6.85 -0.47 14.40
N THR A 56 -6.56 -1.25 13.36
CA THR A 56 -7.15 -2.59 13.19
C THR A 56 -6.65 -3.59 14.23
N SER A 57 -5.44 -3.41 14.79
CA SER A 57 -4.93 -4.27 15.86
C SER A 57 -5.75 -4.20 17.16
N PHE A 58 -6.51 -3.12 17.35
CA PHE A 58 -7.42 -2.92 18.47
C PHE A 58 -8.89 -3.18 18.09
N ALA A 59 -9.13 -3.78 16.92
CA ALA A 59 -10.49 -4.03 16.47
C ALA A 59 -11.18 -5.09 17.35
N GLU A 60 -12.23 -4.67 18.05
CA GLU A 60 -13.12 -5.52 18.84
C GLU A 60 -14.48 -5.73 18.15
N ASN A 61 -14.78 -4.94 17.14
CA ASN A 61 -16.03 -4.98 16.39
C ASN A 61 -15.81 -4.67 14.90
N PHE A 62 -16.83 -4.98 14.09
CA PHE A 62 -16.77 -4.78 12.64
C PHE A 62 -16.56 -3.31 12.24
N THR A 63 -17.07 -2.37 13.00
CA THR A 63 -16.95 -0.93 12.69
C THR A 63 -15.48 -0.48 12.68
N ILE A 64 -14.65 -0.98 13.62
CA ILE A 64 -13.23 -0.64 13.66
C ILE A 64 -12.51 -1.23 12.45
N PHE A 65 -12.90 -2.42 11.96
CA PHE A 65 -12.39 -2.96 10.70
C PHE A 65 -12.74 -2.07 9.50
N VAL A 66 -13.96 -1.54 9.45
CA VAL A 66 -14.37 -0.59 8.40
C VAL A 66 -13.51 0.67 8.45
N VAL A 67 -13.29 1.24 9.65
CA VAL A 67 -12.41 2.41 9.82
C VAL A 67 -10.98 2.09 9.37
N GLY A 68 -10.44 0.94 9.79
CA GLY A 68 -9.13 0.47 9.36
C GLY A 68 -9.02 0.34 7.84
N MET A 69 -10.05 -0.22 7.18
CA MET A 69 -10.12 -0.37 5.73
C MET A 69 -10.15 0.99 5.01
N ILE A 70 -10.91 1.95 5.54
CA ILE A 70 -10.95 3.31 5.00
C ILE A 70 -9.55 3.94 5.04
N ILE A 71 -8.87 3.86 6.19
CA ILE A 71 -7.49 4.39 6.34
C ILE A 71 -6.54 3.65 5.38
N LEU A 72 -6.63 2.32 5.29
CA LEU A 72 -5.82 1.50 4.39
C LEU A 72 -5.96 1.98 2.95
N THR A 73 -7.20 2.17 2.49
CA THR A 73 -7.51 2.59 1.13
C THR A 73 -6.86 3.94 0.78
N PHE A 74 -6.85 4.89 1.72
CA PHE A 74 -6.10 6.13 1.52
C PHE A 74 -4.59 5.87 1.32
N GLY A 75 -3.99 5.00 2.12
CA GLY A 75 -2.58 4.60 1.94
C GLY A 75 -2.31 4.00 0.56
N GLU A 76 -3.20 3.12 0.09
CA GLU A 76 -3.13 2.49 -1.24
C GLU A 76 -3.09 3.53 -2.36
N MET A 77 -3.90 4.57 -2.28
CA MET A 77 -3.95 5.63 -3.28
C MET A 77 -2.65 6.43 -3.41
N PHE A 78 -1.84 6.47 -2.34
CA PHE A 78 -0.50 7.08 -2.39
C PHE A 78 0.55 6.10 -2.92
N VAL A 79 0.54 4.85 -2.49
CA VAL A 79 1.60 3.87 -2.82
C VAL A 79 1.44 3.30 -4.22
N TRP A 80 0.23 2.85 -4.60
CA TRP A 80 0.04 2.13 -5.86
C TRP A 80 0.44 2.90 -7.12
N PRO A 81 0.16 4.20 -7.28
CA PRO A 81 0.59 4.94 -8.47
C PRO A 81 2.09 5.27 -8.45
N ALA A 82 2.70 5.38 -7.27
CA ALA A 82 4.13 5.71 -7.15
C ALA A 82 5.03 4.56 -7.58
N VAL A 83 4.69 3.31 -7.25
CA VAL A 83 5.52 2.12 -7.51
C VAL A 83 5.82 1.93 -9.00
N PRO A 84 4.84 1.84 -9.93
CA PRO A 84 5.12 1.71 -11.35
C PRO A 84 5.85 2.93 -11.93
N THR A 85 5.58 4.12 -11.40
CA THR A 85 6.25 5.34 -11.85
C THR A 85 7.74 5.31 -11.52
N ILE A 86 8.11 4.89 -10.30
CA ILE A 86 9.50 4.70 -9.89
C ILE A 86 10.17 3.62 -10.74
N ALA A 87 9.48 2.49 -10.97
CA ALA A 87 10.01 1.41 -11.81
C ALA A 87 10.35 1.91 -13.23
N ASN A 88 9.49 2.73 -13.83
CA ASN A 88 9.75 3.35 -15.13
C ASN A 88 10.92 4.33 -15.11
N GLN A 89 11.06 5.13 -14.05
CA GLN A 89 12.18 6.10 -13.92
C GLN A 89 13.53 5.41 -13.73
N LEU A 90 13.57 4.26 -13.08
CA LEU A 90 14.78 3.47 -12.86
C LEU A 90 15.17 2.62 -14.07
N ALA A 91 14.24 2.37 -14.97
CA ALA A 91 14.46 1.51 -16.12
C ALA A 91 15.35 2.21 -17.16
N PRO A 92 16.43 1.58 -17.65
CA PRO A 92 17.15 2.03 -18.83
C PRO A 92 16.23 2.11 -20.06
N ASP A 93 16.60 2.92 -21.03
CA ASP A 93 15.85 3.08 -22.28
C ASP A 93 15.62 1.71 -22.94
N GLY A 94 14.36 1.41 -23.27
CA GLY A 94 13.92 0.14 -23.87
C GLY A 94 13.70 -1.01 -22.88
N LYS A 95 13.99 -0.85 -21.58
CA LYS A 95 13.83 -1.91 -20.56
C LYS A 95 12.67 -1.67 -19.57
N GLN A 96 11.81 -0.70 -19.85
CA GLN A 96 10.69 -0.34 -18.98
C GLN A 96 9.77 -1.54 -18.68
N GLY A 97 9.50 -2.38 -19.69
CA GLY A 97 8.69 -3.59 -19.54
C GLY A 97 9.31 -4.62 -18.58
N GLN A 98 10.63 -4.77 -18.58
CA GLN A 98 11.34 -5.68 -17.66
C GLN A 98 11.23 -5.20 -16.20
N TYR A 99 11.41 -3.90 -15.96
CA TYR A 99 11.29 -3.33 -14.61
C TYR A 99 9.86 -3.39 -14.09
N GLN A 100 8.87 -3.10 -14.94
CA GLN A 100 7.46 -3.27 -14.60
C GLN A 100 7.11 -4.74 -14.32
N GLY A 101 7.62 -5.66 -15.15
CA GLY A 101 7.45 -7.09 -14.95
C GLY A 101 8.01 -7.56 -13.60
N PHE A 102 9.21 -7.11 -13.24
CA PHE A 102 9.85 -7.43 -11.96
C PHE A 102 9.01 -6.92 -10.76
N VAL A 103 8.57 -5.68 -10.80
CA VAL A 103 7.76 -5.08 -9.74
C VAL A 103 6.40 -5.80 -9.61
N ASN A 104 5.74 -6.10 -10.72
CA ASN A 104 4.48 -6.83 -10.73
C ASN A 104 4.66 -8.27 -10.22
N SER A 105 5.76 -8.94 -10.57
CA SER A 105 6.09 -10.27 -10.06
C SER A 105 6.29 -10.25 -8.54
N ALA A 106 7.03 -9.28 -8.01
CA ALA A 106 7.22 -9.10 -6.57
C ALA A 106 5.89 -8.85 -5.85
N ALA A 107 5.01 -8.01 -6.43
CA ALA A 107 3.68 -7.76 -5.88
C ALA A 107 2.80 -9.02 -5.91
N THR A 108 2.89 -9.85 -6.96
CA THR A 108 2.15 -11.11 -7.08
C THR A 108 2.63 -12.13 -6.05
N VAL A 109 3.94 -12.24 -5.83
CA VAL A 109 4.52 -13.07 -4.76
C VAL A 109 3.99 -12.62 -3.40
N GLY A 110 3.99 -11.31 -3.12
CA GLY A 110 3.44 -10.76 -1.88
C GLY A 110 1.95 -11.10 -1.69
N LYS A 111 1.15 -11.01 -2.74
CA LYS A 111 -0.29 -11.38 -2.71
C LYS A 111 -0.50 -12.88 -2.51
N ALA A 112 0.37 -13.73 -3.04
CA ALA A 112 0.27 -15.18 -2.88
C ALA A 112 0.69 -15.63 -1.46
N PHE A 113 1.79 -15.11 -0.96
CA PHE A 113 2.33 -15.51 0.35
C PHE A 113 1.73 -14.73 1.53
N GLY A 114 1.23 -13.52 1.31
CA GLY A 114 0.66 -12.67 2.36
C GLY A 114 -0.45 -13.33 3.17
N PRO A 115 -1.52 -13.83 2.54
CA PRO A 115 -2.60 -14.52 3.25
C PRO A 115 -2.13 -15.78 4.00
N PHE A 116 -1.18 -16.54 3.42
CA PHE A 116 -0.59 -17.72 4.07
C PHE A 116 0.16 -17.34 5.34
N LEU A 117 1.07 -16.37 5.25
CA LEU A 117 1.82 -15.87 6.41
C LEU A 117 0.90 -15.24 7.45
N GLY A 118 -0.10 -14.47 7.01
CA GLY A 118 -1.11 -13.88 7.88
C GLY A 118 -1.90 -14.94 8.63
N GLY A 119 -2.35 -15.99 7.95
CA GLY A 119 -3.06 -17.12 8.55
C GLY A 119 -2.20 -17.84 9.61
N VAL A 120 -0.97 -18.18 9.27
CA VAL A 120 -0.03 -18.82 10.21
C VAL A 120 0.21 -17.96 11.46
N LEU A 121 0.35 -16.64 11.30
CA LEU A 121 0.52 -15.73 12.44
C LEU A 121 -0.75 -15.64 13.32
N VAL A 122 -1.94 -15.65 12.70
CA VAL A 122 -3.20 -15.66 13.45
C VAL A 122 -3.38 -16.97 14.22
N ASP A 123 -3.08 -18.09 13.58
CA ASP A 123 -3.24 -19.43 14.20
C ASP A 123 -2.21 -19.67 15.32
N ALA A 124 -0.97 -19.22 15.13
CA ALA A 124 0.10 -19.40 16.10
C ALA A 124 0.02 -18.47 17.31
N PHE A 125 -0.49 -17.27 17.12
CA PHE A 125 -0.53 -16.25 18.17
C PHE A 125 -1.95 -15.67 18.35
N ASN A 126 -2.32 -14.70 17.55
CA ASN A 126 -3.66 -14.10 17.45
C ASN A 126 -3.65 -12.99 16.39
N MET A 127 -4.83 -12.47 16.07
CA MET A 127 -5.01 -11.40 15.07
C MET A 127 -4.23 -10.12 15.41
N ARG A 128 -4.14 -9.75 16.69
CA ARG A 128 -3.39 -8.56 17.12
C ARG A 128 -1.90 -8.70 16.83
N MET A 129 -1.31 -9.86 17.12
CA MET A 129 0.11 -10.13 16.83
C MET A 129 0.39 -10.19 15.33
N MET A 130 -0.55 -10.66 14.51
CA MET A 130 -0.45 -10.58 13.05
C MET A 130 -0.32 -9.12 12.59
N PHE A 131 -1.18 -8.21 13.06
CA PHE A 131 -1.09 -6.79 12.67
C PHE A 131 0.20 -6.13 13.18
N ILE A 132 0.67 -6.47 14.37
CA ILE A 132 1.98 -6.00 14.87
C ILE A 132 3.11 -6.50 13.97
N GLY A 133 3.09 -7.76 13.57
CA GLY A 133 4.06 -8.33 12.62
C GLY A 133 4.05 -7.59 11.27
N MET A 134 2.87 -7.28 10.75
CA MET A 134 2.74 -6.48 9.51
C MET A 134 3.29 -5.06 9.69
N MET A 135 3.10 -4.43 10.85
CA MET A 135 3.70 -3.12 11.14
C MET A 135 5.24 -3.20 11.16
N VAL A 136 5.83 -4.25 11.70
CA VAL A 136 7.30 -4.46 11.67
C VAL A 136 7.80 -4.56 10.23
N LEU A 137 7.09 -5.28 9.35
CA LEU A 137 7.43 -5.34 7.93
C LEU A 137 7.32 -3.98 7.24
N LEU A 138 6.33 -3.16 7.60
CA LEU A 138 6.20 -1.80 7.07
C LEU A 138 7.31 -0.87 7.56
N VAL A 139 7.77 -1.02 8.82
CA VAL A 139 8.95 -0.29 9.33
C VAL A 139 10.18 -0.68 8.50
N PHE A 140 10.37 -1.96 8.22
CA PHE A 140 11.46 -2.42 7.37
C PHE A 140 11.36 -1.84 5.95
N ALA A 141 10.17 -1.84 5.34
CA ALA A 141 9.93 -1.21 4.06
C ALA A 141 10.23 0.30 4.08
N LEU A 142 9.89 0.99 5.18
CA LEU A 142 10.17 2.41 5.38
C LEU A 142 11.68 2.68 5.46
N ILE A 143 12.44 1.84 6.17
CA ILE A 143 13.91 1.92 6.23
C ILE A 143 14.51 1.76 4.84
N LEU A 144 14.06 0.74 4.08
CA LEU A 144 14.51 0.55 2.70
C LEU A 144 14.19 1.76 1.81
N LEU A 145 13.01 2.35 1.98
CA LEU A 145 12.63 3.56 1.25
C LEU A 145 13.51 4.76 1.62
N MET A 146 13.91 4.90 2.89
CA MET A 146 14.81 5.98 3.33
C MET A 146 16.20 5.84 2.70
N VAL A 147 16.73 4.62 2.62
CA VAL A 147 18.03 4.31 1.99
C VAL A 147 17.96 4.49 0.48
N PHE A 148 16.79 4.28 -0.12
CA PHE A 148 16.61 4.46 -1.55
C PHE A 148 16.89 5.91 -1.97
N LYS A 149 17.88 6.09 -2.84
CA LYS A 149 18.25 7.40 -3.40
C LYS A 149 17.47 7.63 -4.69
N GLU A 150 16.48 8.52 -4.63
CA GLU A 150 15.77 8.96 -5.83
C GLU A 150 16.74 9.76 -6.70
N ASN A 151 17.14 9.21 -7.84
CA ASN A 151 17.83 10.00 -8.86
C ASN A 151 16.77 10.96 -9.44
N ASN A 152 16.94 12.25 -9.19
CA ASN A 152 16.12 13.33 -9.78
C ASN A 152 16.37 13.40 -11.30
N THR A 153 16.07 12.35 -12.03
CA THR A 153 15.92 12.41 -13.47
C THR A 153 14.58 13.10 -13.73
N GLN A 154 14.66 14.40 -14.07
CA GLN A 154 13.54 15.17 -14.56
C GLN A 154 12.80 14.35 -15.63
N PRO A 155 11.45 14.36 -15.66
CA PRO A 155 10.74 13.71 -16.75
C PRO A 155 11.30 14.24 -18.07
N LYS A 156 11.85 13.36 -18.90
CA LYS A 156 12.21 13.69 -20.28
C LYS A 156 10.99 14.37 -20.90
N LYS A 157 11.11 15.66 -21.24
CA LYS A 157 10.12 16.32 -22.09
C LYS A 157 10.02 15.49 -23.36
N ILE A 158 8.86 14.94 -23.59
CA ILE A 158 8.51 14.37 -24.88
C ILE A 158 8.32 15.60 -25.77
N ASP A 159 9.37 15.92 -26.52
CA ASP A 159 9.28 16.89 -27.59
C ASP A 159 8.30 16.32 -28.61
N ALA A 160 7.19 17.03 -28.78
CA ALA A 160 6.12 16.72 -29.71
C ALA A 160 6.54 17.04 -31.14
#